data_7a2c8b1c4258ffe734ae60dce6be59fd
#
_entry.id   7a2c8b1c4258ffe734ae60dce6be59fd
#
_cell.length_a   1.000
_cell.length_b   1.000
_cell.length_c   1.000
_cell.angle_alpha   90.00
_cell.angle_beta   90.00
_cell.angle_gamma   90.00
#
_symmetry.space_group_name_H-M   'P 1'
#
loop_
_entity.id
_entity.type
_entity.pdbx_description
1 polymer ?
#
loop_
_entity_poly.entity_id
_entity_poly.type
_entity_poly.pdbx_seq_one_letter_code
_entity_poly.pdbx_strand_id
1 'polypeptide(L)'
;MGTIIALGGGGDLLDYVRGSGEFREVHKVVYIGFASCNPEFGYNDMKNDLFGRFGIDVLHLTPQNALNSRELSERLLWDADLIYVDGGNTIQLMKTIRESGLDRVFAEIYEKSDIILSGASAGAICWCRYGNSDSLSFKGNEGKRARVSGLGIIDVLFC
;
A
#
# COMPACT_ATOMS: atom_id res chain seq x y z
N MET A 1 5.53 13.38 11.80
CA MET A 1 4.43 12.38 11.77
C MET A 1 3.97 12.28 10.33
N GLY A 2 4.02 11.10 9.77
CA GLY A 2 3.76 10.87 8.36
C GLY A 2 2.32 11.11 7.93
N THR A 3 2.09 11.05 6.64
CA THR A 3 0.77 11.18 6.01
C THR A 3 0.28 9.83 5.52
N ILE A 4 -1.00 9.52 5.76
CA ILE A 4 -1.66 8.34 5.19
C ILE A 4 -2.83 8.77 4.31
N ILE A 5 -2.86 8.26 3.07
CA ILE A 5 -3.95 8.46 2.11
C ILE A 5 -4.63 7.11 1.86
N ALA A 6 -5.78 6.90 2.49
CA ALA A 6 -6.54 5.66 2.38
C ALA A 6 -7.71 5.82 1.39
N LEU A 7 -7.71 5.05 0.31
CA LEU A 7 -8.70 5.12 -0.77
C LEU A 7 -9.71 3.97 -0.67
N GLY A 8 -10.99 4.29 -0.66
CA GLY A 8 -12.06 3.30 -0.61
C GLY A 8 -12.26 2.52 -1.91
N GLY A 9 -11.89 3.08 -3.03
CA GLY A 9 -11.94 2.53 -4.39
C GLY A 9 -11.94 3.65 -5.41
N GLY A 10 -11.31 3.44 -6.55
CA GLY A 10 -11.40 4.29 -7.75
C GLY A 10 -11.08 5.79 -7.61
N GLY A 11 -10.50 6.20 -6.51
CA GLY A 11 -10.12 7.60 -6.31
C GLY A 11 -8.80 7.90 -7.03
N ASP A 12 -8.70 9.09 -7.61
CA ASP A 12 -7.47 9.53 -8.24
C ASP A 12 -6.49 10.04 -7.18
N LEU A 13 -5.58 9.17 -6.75
CA LEU A 13 -4.53 9.49 -5.80
C LEU A 13 -3.67 10.67 -6.27
N LEU A 14 -3.38 10.72 -7.56
CA LEU A 14 -2.54 11.77 -8.13
C LEU A 14 -3.21 13.13 -8.13
N ASP A 15 -4.49 13.18 -8.49
CA ASP A 15 -5.26 14.43 -8.43
C ASP A 15 -5.29 14.95 -6.99
N TYR A 16 -5.43 14.06 -6.02
CA TYR A 16 -5.39 14.45 -4.62
C TYR A 16 -4.01 14.95 -4.20
N VAL A 17 -2.95 14.21 -4.49
CA VAL A 17 -1.57 14.57 -4.12
C VAL A 17 -1.12 15.88 -4.80
N ARG A 18 -1.50 16.09 -6.06
CA ARG A 18 -1.12 17.31 -6.82
C ARG A 18 -2.05 18.49 -6.58
N GLY A 19 -3.34 18.23 -6.40
CA GLY A 19 -4.35 19.27 -6.27
C GLY A 19 -4.40 19.93 -4.90
N SER A 20 -3.97 19.25 -3.85
CA SER A 20 -4.04 19.76 -2.49
C SER A 20 -3.01 20.86 -2.20
N GLY A 21 -1.86 20.86 -2.91
CA GLY A 21 -0.72 21.74 -2.59
C GLY A 21 -0.13 21.52 -1.20
N GLU A 22 -0.62 20.55 -0.46
CA GLU A 22 -0.21 20.25 0.93
C GLU A 22 0.94 19.26 0.99
N PHE A 23 1.19 18.54 -0.10
CA PHE A 23 2.20 17.48 -0.16
C PHE A 23 3.45 17.94 -0.90
N ARG A 24 4.58 17.43 -0.45
CA ARG A 24 5.83 17.59 -1.18
C ARG A 24 5.70 16.99 -2.58
N GLU A 25 6.55 17.44 -3.48
CA GLU A 25 6.63 16.90 -4.82
C GLU A 25 7.01 15.41 -4.77
N VAL A 26 6.26 14.56 -5.50
CA VAL A 26 6.48 13.11 -5.58
C VAL A 26 7.21 12.80 -6.88
N HIS A 27 8.40 12.23 -6.77
CA HIS A 27 9.23 11.81 -7.90
C HIS A 27 9.41 10.29 -7.96
N LYS A 28 9.32 9.61 -6.81
CA LYS A 28 9.55 8.18 -6.69
C LYS A 28 8.44 7.50 -5.89
N VAL A 29 7.83 6.51 -6.51
CA VAL A 29 6.76 5.69 -5.91
C VAL A 29 7.23 4.25 -5.79
N VAL A 30 6.98 3.63 -4.64
CA VAL A 30 7.10 2.18 -4.48
C VAL A 30 5.71 1.57 -4.51
N TYR A 31 5.46 0.75 -5.53
CA TYR A 31 4.24 -0.04 -5.67
C TYR A 31 4.38 -1.39 -4.96
N ILE A 32 3.37 -1.76 -4.18
CA ILE A 32 3.27 -3.01 -3.41
C ILE A 32 1.98 -3.73 -3.77
N GLY A 33 2.08 -4.82 -4.54
CA GLY A 33 0.94 -5.62 -5.02
C GLY A 33 0.72 -6.93 -4.25
N PHE A 34 1.04 -7.00 -2.95
CA PHE A 34 0.97 -8.25 -2.17
C PHE A 34 -0.43 -8.82 -2.01
N ALA A 35 -1.47 -7.99 -2.11
CA ALA A 35 -2.86 -8.39 -2.06
C ALA A 35 -3.40 -8.88 -3.40
N SER A 36 -2.78 -8.47 -4.50
CA SER A 36 -3.27 -8.68 -5.87
C SER A 36 -3.02 -10.12 -6.34
N CYS A 37 -3.97 -10.67 -7.09
CA CYS A 37 -3.77 -11.93 -7.81
C CYS A 37 -2.94 -11.73 -9.11
N ASN A 38 -2.82 -10.50 -9.58
CA ASN A 38 -2.00 -10.13 -10.74
C ASN A 38 -1.23 -8.83 -10.46
N PRO A 39 -0.18 -8.87 -9.60
CA PRO A 39 0.55 -7.68 -9.19
C PRO A 39 1.30 -7.00 -10.36
N GLU A 40 1.72 -7.76 -11.37
CA GLU A 40 2.39 -7.21 -12.54
C GLU A 40 1.47 -6.31 -13.38
N PHE A 41 0.19 -6.66 -13.48
CA PHE A 41 -0.79 -5.83 -14.17
C PHE A 41 -0.94 -4.47 -13.47
N GLY A 42 -1.19 -4.48 -12.16
CA GLY A 42 -1.32 -3.25 -11.36
C GLY A 42 -0.06 -2.39 -11.39
N TYR A 43 1.12 -3.03 -11.31
CA TYR A 43 2.39 -2.33 -11.44
C TYR A 43 2.54 -1.63 -12.80
N ASN A 44 2.24 -2.33 -13.90
CA ASN A 44 2.37 -1.77 -15.24
C ASN A 44 1.36 -0.64 -15.48
N ASP A 45 0.14 -0.75 -14.96
CA ASP A 45 -0.87 0.30 -15.00
C ASP A 45 -0.39 1.55 -14.27
N MET A 46 0.09 1.39 -13.04
CA MET A 46 0.68 2.48 -12.26
C MET A 46 1.87 3.14 -12.98
N LYS A 47 2.79 2.32 -13.50
CA LYS A 47 4.01 2.79 -14.15
C LYS A 47 3.74 3.53 -15.46
N ASN A 48 2.83 3.02 -16.29
CA ASN A 48 2.63 3.54 -17.63
C ASN A 48 1.54 4.63 -17.69
N ASP A 49 0.45 4.41 -16.98
CA ASP A 49 -0.74 5.24 -17.11
C ASP A 49 -0.92 6.24 -15.97
N LEU A 50 -0.71 5.83 -14.72
CA LEU A 50 -0.99 6.71 -13.60
C LEU A 50 0.17 7.67 -13.31
N PHE A 51 1.34 7.13 -13.02
CA PHE A 51 2.50 7.93 -12.59
C PHE A 51 3.45 8.26 -13.73
N GLY A 52 3.64 7.36 -14.71
CA GLY A 52 4.60 7.53 -15.78
C GLY A 52 4.29 8.72 -16.70
N ARG A 53 3.02 9.06 -16.88
CA ARG A 53 2.60 10.28 -17.63
C ARG A 53 3.15 11.57 -17.03
N PHE A 54 3.52 11.56 -15.77
CA PHE A 54 4.00 12.72 -15.04
C PHE A 54 5.50 12.69 -14.76
N GLY A 55 6.22 11.71 -15.35
CA GLY A 55 7.65 11.55 -15.13
C GLY A 55 8.01 11.03 -13.73
N ILE A 56 7.06 10.40 -13.03
CA ILE A 56 7.26 9.81 -11.71
C ILE A 56 7.82 8.40 -11.89
N ASP A 57 8.91 8.09 -11.22
CA ASP A 57 9.53 6.76 -11.24
C ASP A 57 8.75 5.80 -10.35
N VAL A 58 8.39 4.63 -10.87
CA VAL A 58 7.64 3.60 -10.13
C VAL A 58 8.47 2.34 -10.01
N LEU A 59 8.76 1.96 -8.79
CA LEU A 59 9.50 0.75 -8.43
C LEU A 59 8.56 -0.30 -7.86
N HIS A 60 8.76 -1.57 -8.23
CA HIS A 60 7.93 -2.69 -7.79
C HIS A 60 8.60 -3.45 -6.64
N LEU A 61 8.03 -3.40 -5.45
CA LEU A 61 8.37 -4.32 -4.38
C LEU A 61 7.49 -5.56 -4.47
N THR A 62 8.06 -6.66 -4.97
CA THR A 62 7.34 -7.94 -5.10
C THR A 62 7.30 -8.71 -3.78
N PRO A 63 6.33 -9.64 -3.58
CA PRO A 63 6.32 -10.52 -2.41
C PRO A 63 7.61 -11.30 -2.24
N GLN A 64 8.19 -11.80 -3.34
CA GLN A 64 9.45 -12.55 -3.32
C GLN A 64 10.60 -11.71 -2.81
N ASN A 65 10.72 -10.46 -3.30
CA ASN A 65 11.78 -9.56 -2.86
C ASN A 65 11.63 -9.22 -1.38
N ALA A 66 10.40 -8.96 -0.93
CA ALA A 66 10.11 -8.66 0.46
C ALA A 66 10.46 -9.82 1.41
N LEU A 67 10.15 -11.05 1.02
CA LEU A 67 10.43 -12.25 1.83
C LEU A 67 11.91 -12.67 1.78
N ASN A 68 12.60 -12.42 0.67
CA ASN A 68 13.98 -12.87 0.48
C ASN A 68 15.02 -11.89 1.03
N SER A 69 14.73 -10.59 1.04
CA SER A 69 15.68 -9.56 1.49
C SER A 69 14.98 -8.38 2.13
N ARG A 70 14.91 -8.44 3.46
CA ARG A 70 14.40 -7.32 4.26
C ARG A 70 15.23 -6.05 4.04
N GLU A 71 16.55 -6.16 4.04
CA GLU A 71 17.45 -5.00 3.88
C GLU A 71 17.22 -4.28 2.55
N LEU A 72 17.10 -5.02 1.45
CA LEU A 72 16.80 -4.44 0.14
C LEU A 72 15.43 -3.76 0.14
N SER A 73 14.44 -4.39 0.76
CA SER A 73 13.09 -3.83 0.86
C SER A 73 13.06 -2.55 1.69
N GLU A 74 13.75 -2.53 2.83
CA GLU A 74 13.89 -1.34 3.66
C GLU A 74 14.52 -0.18 2.88
N ARG A 75 15.64 -0.43 2.20
CA ARG A 75 16.30 0.60 1.37
C ARG A 75 15.36 1.17 0.32
N LEU A 76 14.62 0.30 -0.36
CA LEU A 76 13.66 0.72 -1.38
C LEU A 76 12.55 1.61 -0.81
N LEU A 77 12.01 1.22 0.34
CA LEU A 77 10.92 1.95 1.00
C LEU A 77 11.38 3.29 1.56
N TRP A 78 12.57 3.36 2.15
CA TRP A 78 13.13 4.61 2.69
C TRP A 78 13.57 5.62 1.62
N ASP A 79 13.79 5.15 0.38
CA ASP A 79 14.17 6.00 -0.77
C ASP A 79 12.94 6.49 -1.58
N ALA A 80 11.73 6.16 -1.15
CA ALA A 80 10.49 6.57 -1.79
C ALA A 80 10.00 7.94 -1.30
N ASP A 81 9.24 8.64 -2.14
CA ASP A 81 8.42 9.78 -1.74
C ASP A 81 7.01 9.34 -1.35
N LEU A 82 6.51 8.28 -2.00
CA LEU A 82 5.22 7.70 -1.79
C LEU A 82 5.28 6.18 -1.87
N ILE A 83 4.63 5.50 -0.92
CA ILE A 83 4.44 4.05 -0.94
C ILE A 83 2.97 3.79 -1.22
N TYR A 84 2.69 3.06 -2.30
CA TYR A 84 1.34 2.68 -2.68
C TYR A 84 1.11 1.18 -2.51
N VAL A 85 0.14 0.82 -1.68
CA VAL A 85 -0.28 -0.57 -1.47
C VAL A 85 -1.58 -0.83 -2.23
N ASP A 86 -1.54 -1.78 -3.16
CA ASP A 86 -2.67 -2.13 -4.00
C ASP A 86 -3.75 -2.93 -3.28
N GLY A 87 -4.94 -2.96 -3.89
CA GLY A 87 -6.09 -3.72 -3.42
C GLY A 87 -6.00 -5.22 -3.66
N GLY A 88 -6.97 -5.97 -3.14
CA GLY A 88 -7.11 -7.41 -3.29
C GLY A 88 -7.35 -8.12 -1.96
N ASN A 89 -6.70 -9.26 -1.74
CA ASN A 89 -6.90 -10.07 -0.54
C ASN A 89 -6.14 -9.51 0.68
N THR A 90 -6.86 -8.86 1.58
CA THR A 90 -6.28 -8.23 2.79
C THR A 90 -5.57 -9.24 3.71
N ILE A 91 -6.10 -10.47 3.82
CA ILE A 91 -5.48 -11.51 4.67
C ILE A 91 -4.11 -11.90 4.12
N GLN A 92 -4.00 -12.07 2.79
CA GLN A 92 -2.74 -12.35 2.12
C GLN A 92 -1.75 -11.19 2.27
N LEU A 93 -2.21 -9.96 2.06
CA LEU A 93 -1.41 -8.74 2.24
C LEU A 93 -0.79 -8.69 3.64
N MET A 94 -1.62 -8.80 4.67
CA MET A 94 -1.17 -8.71 6.06
C MET A 94 -0.24 -9.84 6.45
N LYS A 95 -0.46 -11.04 5.90
CA LYS A 95 0.45 -12.18 6.08
C LYS A 95 1.84 -11.86 5.51
N THR A 96 1.91 -11.42 4.26
CA THR A 96 3.20 -11.13 3.59
C THR A 96 3.94 -10.00 4.29
N ILE A 97 3.26 -8.91 4.68
CA ILE A 97 3.87 -7.79 5.41
C ILE A 97 4.50 -8.27 6.73
N ARG A 98 3.79 -9.11 7.50
CA ARG A 98 4.29 -9.60 8.79
C ARG A 98 5.42 -10.62 8.64
N GLU A 99 5.31 -11.54 7.70
CA GLU A 99 6.34 -12.55 7.43
C GLU A 99 7.64 -11.93 6.91
N SER A 100 7.57 -10.84 6.15
CA SER A 100 8.73 -10.09 5.68
C SER A 100 9.31 -9.13 6.73
N GLY A 101 8.61 -8.90 7.86
CA GLY A 101 9.01 -7.95 8.90
C GLY A 101 8.85 -6.48 8.51
N LEU A 102 8.11 -6.19 7.43
CA LEU A 102 7.87 -4.82 6.95
C LEU A 102 6.86 -4.05 7.82
N ASP A 103 6.12 -4.72 8.70
CA ASP A 103 5.22 -4.09 9.67
C ASP A 103 5.94 -3.03 10.53
N ARG A 104 7.14 -3.34 10.99
CA ARG A 104 7.98 -2.40 11.76
C ARG A 104 8.52 -1.27 10.91
N VAL A 105 8.91 -1.57 9.67
CA VAL A 105 9.44 -0.58 8.73
C VAL A 105 8.40 0.47 8.41
N PHE A 106 7.16 0.08 8.13
CA PHE A 106 6.07 1.01 7.88
C PHE A 106 5.74 1.89 9.09
N ALA A 107 5.74 1.32 10.30
CA ALA A 107 5.55 2.09 11.51
C ALA A 107 6.66 3.14 11.70
N GLU A 108 7.92 2.76 11.48
CA GLU A 108 9.05 3.68 11.57
C GLU A 108 9.00 4.77 10.49
N ILE A 109 8.65 4.45 9.25
CA ILE A 109 8.48 5.42 8.18
C ILE A 109 7.43 6.45 8.57
N TYR A 110 6.28 6.00 9.07
CA TYR A 110 5.20 6.90 9.50
C TYR A 110 5.62 7.83 10.64
N GLU A 111 6.39 7.34 11.60
CA GLU A 111 6.81 8.13 12.75
C GLU A 111 7.95 9.11 12.44
N LYS A 112 8.88 8.72 11.56
CA LYS A 112 10.20 9.37 11.43
C LYS A 112 10.43 10.06 10.09
N SER A 113 9.49 9.97 9.14
CA SER A 113 9.66 10.56 7.81
C SER A 113 8.42 11.34 7.36
N ASP A 114 8.53 11.98 6.21
CA ASP A 114 7.47 12.64 5.47
C ASP A 114 7.02 11.83 4.24
N ILE A 115 7.47 10.58 4.11
CA ILE A 115 7.05 9.64 3.07
C ILE A 115 5.54 9.42 3.20
N ILE A 116 4.83 9.55 2.08
CA ILE A 116 3.39 9.34 2.04
C ILE A 116 3.10 7.85 1.98
N LEU A 117 2.34 7.34 2.94
CA LEU A 117 1.79 5.99 2.89
C LEU A 117 0.41 6.06 2.24
N SER A 118 0.17 5.25 1.22
CA SER A 118 -1.11 5.26 0.54
C SER A 118 -1.56 3.85 0.17
N GLY A 119 -2.83 3.70 -0.19
CA GLY A 119 -3.33 2.43 -0.67
C GLY A 119 -4.83 2.43 -0.90
N ALA A 120 -5.27 1.47 -1.72
CA ALA A 120 -6.66 1.28 -2.07
C ALA A 120 -7.24 -0.02 -1.51
N SER A 121 -8.49 0.00 -1.05
CA SER A 121 -9.20 -1.19 -0.56
C SER A 121 -8.38 -1.95 0.50
N ALA A 122 -7.85 -3.15 0.20
CA ALA A 122 -6.97 -3.90 1.10
C ALA A 122 -5.74 -3.07 1.53
N GLY A 123 -5.16 -2.30 0.61
CA GLY A 123 -4.06 -1.38 0.88
C GLY A 123 -4.44 -0.20 1.78
N ALA A 124 -5.69 0.24 1.76
CA ALA A 124 -6.20 1.22 2.71
C ALA A 124 -6.39 0.60 4.10
N ILE A 125 -6.94 -0.60 4.16
CA ILE A 125 -7.16 -1.35 5.41
C ILE A 125 -5.83 -1.62 6.13
N CYS A 126 -4.74 -1.89 5.40
CA CYS A 126 -3.49 -2.31 6.02
C CYS A 126 -2.92 -1.29 7.01
N TRP A 127 -3.15 -0.01 6.83
CA TRP A 127 -2.70 1.06 7.73
C TRP A 127 -3.53 1.18 9.01
N CYS A 128 -4.79 0.76 8.94
CA CYS A 128 -5.76 0.90 10.00
C CYS A 128 -5.58 -0.17 11.09
N ARG A 129 -6.19 0.05 12.27
CA ARG A 129 -6.25 -0.99 13.29
C ARG A 129 -7.07 -2.18 12.87
N TYR A 130 -8.21 -1.93 12.20
CA TYR A 130 -9.10 -2.96 11.67
C TYR A 130 -9.72 -2.53 10.34
N GLY A 131 -10.14 -3.52 9.56
CA GLY A 131 -10.98 -3.29 8.40
C GLY A 131 -12.01 -4.38 8.18
N ASN A 132 -13.08 -4.04 7.48
CA ASN A 132 -14.12 -4.97 7.04
C ASN A 132 -13.79 -5.43 5.62
N SER A 133 -13.19 -6.62 5.50
CA SER A 133 -12.65 -7.14 4.25
C SER A 133 -13.49 -8.26 3.67
N ASP A 134 -13.59 -8.31 2.35
CA ASP A 134 -14.15 -9.39 1.56
C ASP A 134 -13.16 -10.53 1.25
N SER A 135 -12.02 -10.58 1.91
CA SER A 135 -10.96 -11.58 1.71
C SER A 135 -11.45 -13.05 1.76
N LEU A 136 -12.56 -13.31 2.42
CA LEU A 136 -13.18 -14.65 2.44
C LEU A 136 -13.82 -15.03 1.10
N SER A 137 -14.22 -14.07 0.28
CA SER A 137 -14.80 -14.30 -1.05
C SER A 137 -13.78 -14.94 -1.99
N PHE A 138 -12.49 -14.63 -1.84
CA PHE A 138 -11.40 -15.27 -2.60
C PHE A 138 -11.21 -16.77 -2.29
N LYS A 139 -11.91 -17.30 -1.27
CA LYS A 139 -11.91 -18.71 -0.88
C LYS A 139 -13.24 -19.40 -1.16
N GLY A 140 -14.06 -18.87 -2.05
CA GLY A 140 -15.35 -19.44 -2.41
C GLY A 140 -16.48 -19.17 -1.39
N ASN A 141 -16.28 -18.23 -0.46
CA ASN A 141 -17.30 -17.77 0.48
C ASN A 141 -17.89 -16.44 0.01
N GLU A 142 -18.53 -16.45 -1.14
CA GLU A 142 -19.09 -15.25 -1.77
C GLU A 142 -19.98 -14.44 -0.82
N GLY A 143 -19.78 -13.12 -0.82
CA GLY A 143 -20.53 -12.18 0.00
C GLY A 143 -20.19 -12.17 1.49
N LYS A 144 -19.31 -13.07 1.98
CA LYS A 144 -18.86 -13.04 3.38
C LYS A 144 -17.73 -12.05 3.58
N ARG A 145 -17.89 -11.23 4.60
CA ARG A 145 -16.86 -10.29 5.05
C ARG A 145 -16.24 -10.75 6.35
N ALA A 146 -14.98 -10.38 6.56
CA ALA A 146 -14.26 -10.66 7.77
C ALA A 146 -13.66 -9.37 8.34
N ARG A 147 -13.67 -9.25 9.66
CA ARG A 147 -12.84 -8.27 10.35
C ARG A 147 -11.38 -8.70 10.27
N VAL A 148 -10.56 -7.88 9.66
CA VAL A 148 -9.11 -8.11 9.53
C VAL A 148 -8.38 -7.06 10.35
N SER A 149 -7.34 -7.49 11.08
CA SER A 149 -6.42 -6.58 11.77
C SER A 149 -5.36 -6.09 10.80
N GLY A 150 -5.28 -4.79 10.60
CA GLY A 150 -4.20 -4.14 9.87
C GLY A 150 -2.94 -3.96 10.74
N LEU A 151 -2.14 -2.95 10.42
CA LEU A 151 -0.91 -2.61 11.16
C LEU A 151 -1.20 -1.79 12.43
N GLY A 152 -2.34 -1.11 12.47
CA GLY A 152 -2.72 -0.26 13.61
C GLY A 152 -1.91 1.03 13.69
N ILE A 153 -1.34 1.48 12.58
CA ILE A 153 -0.63 2.77 12.50
C ILE A 153 -1.60 3.90 12.81
N ILE A 154 -2.83 3.81 12.30
CA ILE A 154 -3.94 4.69 12.68
C ILE A 154 -5.03 3.88 13.38
N ASP A 155 -5.57 4.43 14.49
CA ASP A 155 -6.58 3.76 15.32
C ASP A 155 -8.00 4.00 14.79
N VAL A 156 -8.27 3.46 13.59
CA VAL A 156 -9.57 3.54 12.94
C VAL A 156 -10.01 2.17 12.40
N LEU A 157 -11.32 2.03 12.18
CA LEU A 157 -11.92 0.93 11.41
C LEU A 157 -12.22 1.45 10.01
N PHE A 158 -11.66 0.80 8.99
CA PHE A 158 -11.94 1.10 7.59
C PHE A 158 -13.01 0.15 7.05
N CYS A 159 -14.08 0.69 6.42
CA CYS A 159 -15.20 -0.06 5.87
C CYS A 159 -15.37 0.17 4.38
#